data_0b159ff11e5176e990c0fe1c20a63920
#
_entry.id   0b159ff11e5176e990c0fe1c20a63920
#
_cell.length_a   1.000
_cell.length_b   1.000
_cell.length_c   1.000
_cell.angle_alpha   90.00
_cell.angle_beta   90.00
_cell.angle_gamma   90.00
#
_symmetry.space_group_name_H-M   'P 1'
#
loop_
_entity.id
_entity.type
_entity.pdbx_description
1 polymer ?
#
loop_
_entity_poly.entity_id
_entity_poly.type
_entity_poly.pdbx_seq_one_letter_code
_entity_poly.pdbx_strand_id
1 'polypeptide(L)'
;MEKEHNLSKNQKIIFDIIDKSGGPMKAYSILFDVQKKGIKAPLQVYRALDKLVEIGKIHKIESRNAFIACQNSSCQISKATAFSICESCENVSEISNSKLSKYLSNFSDNSGMKYSKYNLEFFGLCKKC
;
A
#
# COMPACT_ATOMS: atom_id res chain seq x y z
N MET A 1 -0.82 -2.12 22.31
CA MET A 1 -1.76 -3.15 21.88
C MET A 1 -2.35 -2.77 20.54
N GLU A 2 -2.03 -3.54 19.54
CA GLU A 2 -2.57 -3.31 18.21
C GLU A 2 -4.05 -3.65 18.21
N LYS A 3 -4.87 -2.71 17.74
CA LYS A 3 -6.27 -3.02 17.49
C LYS A 3 -6.31 -3.94 16.28
N GLU A 4 -6.65 -5.20 16.52
CA GLU A 4 -6.94 -6.10 15.42
C GLU A 4 -8.21 -5.62 14.74
N HIS A 5 -8.08 -5.19 13.50
CA HIS A 5 -9.23 -4.89 12.67
C HIS A 5 -9.89 -6.21 12.29
N ASN A 6 -11.17 -6.35 12.60
CA ASN A 6 -11.94 -7.49 12.17
C ASN A 6 -12.16 -7.42 10.67
N LEU A 7 -11.34 -8.15 9.94
CA LEU A 7 -11.46 -8.21 8.48
C LEU A 7 -12.62 -9.14 8.10
N SER A 8 -13.35 -8.74 7.05
CA SER A 8 -14.34 -9.62 6.44
C SER A 8 -13.64 -10.81 5.78
N LYS A 9 -14.40 -11.84 5.41
CA LYS A 9 -13.86 -13.00 4.72
C LYS A 9 -13.12 -12.61 3.43
N ASN A 10 -13.73 -11.74 2.61
CA ASN A 10 -13.12 -11.28 1.38
C ASN A 10 -11.84 -10.48 1.62
N GLN A 11 -11.86 -9.61 2.63
CA GLN A 11 -10.69 -8.82 3.00
C GLN A 11 -9.52 -9.70 3.44
N LYS A 12 -9.79 -10.75 4.23
CA LYS A 12 -8.75 -11.70 4.67
C LYS A 12 -8.13 -12.45 3.49
N ILE A 13 -8.97 -12.92 2.58
CA ILE A 13 -8.51 -13.66 1.39
C ILE A 13 -7.58 -12.77 0.57
N ILE A 14 -8.01 -11.54 0.29
CA ILE A 14 -7.25 -10.59 -0.52
C ILE A 14 -5.96 -10.21 0.17
N PHE A 15 -6.01 -9.90 1.47
CA PHE A 15 -4.81 -9.56 2.25
C PHE A 15 -3.79 -10.70 2.22
N ASP A 16 -4.25 -11.94 2.44
CA ASP A 16 -3.35 -13.11 2.45
C ASP A 16 -2.66 -13.29 1.10
N ILE A 17 -3.36 -13.08 0.01
CA ILE A 17 -2.78 -13.18 -1.33
C ILE A 17 -1.67 -12.15 -1.53
N ILE A 18 -1.92 -10.90 -1.14
CA ILE A 18 -0.94 -9.82 -1.26
C ILE A 18 0.25 -10.06 -0.35
N ASP A 19 0.01 -10.46 0.90
CA ASP A 19 1.05 -10.70 1.89
C ASP A 19 1.98 -11.84 1.45
N LYS A 20 1.43 -12.92 0.93
CA LYS A 20 2.20 -14.08 0.48
C LYS A 20 2.97 -13.83 -0.81
N SER A 21 2.61 -12.80 -1.58
CA SER A 21 3.30 -12.51 -2.83
C SER A 21 4.74 -12.04 -2.63
N GLY A 22 5.04 -11.52 -1.44
CA GLY A 22 6.39 -11.05 -1.10
C GLY A 22 6.83 -9.76 -1.76
N GLY A 23 5.94 -9.08 -2.47
CA GLY A 23 6.23 -7.83 -3.15
C GLY A 23 4.95 -7.19 -3.68
N PRO A 24 5.07 -6.17 -4.54
CA PRO A 24 3.89 -5.53 -5.09
C PRO A 24 3.14 -6.47 -6.03
N MET A 25 1.82 -6.42 -5.98
CA MET A 25 0.95 -7.25 -6.77
C MET A 25 -0.03 -6.36 -7.54
N LYS A 26 -0.05 -6.48 -8.86
CA LYS A 26 -0.91 -5.66 -9.70
C LYS A 26 -2.38 -6.03 -9.50
N ALA A 27 -3.26 -5.04 -9.64
CA ALA A 27 -4.69 -5.23 -9.43
C ALA A 27 -5.26 -6.37 -10.25
N TYR A 28 -4.89 -6.49 -11.54
CA TYR A 28 -5.42 -7.57 -12.37
C TYR A 28 -4.96 -8.97 -11.90
N SER A 29 -3.73 -9.05 -11.34
CA SER A 29 -3.23 -10.31 -10.78
C SER A 29 -4.01 -10.71 -9.53
N ILE A 30 -4.35 -9.73 -8.71
CA ILE A 30 -5.19 -9.94 -7.52
C ILE A 30 -6.57 -10.46 -7.96
N LEU A 31 -7.18 -9.81 -8.96
CA LEU A 31 -8.47 -10.23 -9.49
C LEU A 31 -8.44 -11.67 -9.98
N PHE A 32 -7.37 -12.04 -10.69
CA PHE A 32 -7.20 -13.39 -11.22
C PHE A 32 -7.12 -14.43 -10.08
N ASP A 33 -6.31 -14.13 -9.07
CA ASP A 33 -6.08 -15.07 -7.97
C ASP A 33 -7.31 -15.22 -7.07
N VAL A 34 -8.05 -14.13 -6.81
CA VAL A 34 -9.22 -14.20 -5.93
C VAL A 34 -10.40 -14.93 -6.60
N GLN A 35 -10.46 -14.95 -7.92
CA GLN A 35 -11.47 -15.75 -8.63
C GLN A 35 -11.36 -17.23 -8.28
N LYS A 36 -10.15 -17.72 -8.11
CA LYS A 36 -9.90 -19.10 -7.68
C LYS A 36 -10.37 -19.37 -6.26
N LYS A 37 -10.53 -18.32 -5.45
CA LYS A 37 -11.00 -18.40 -4.06
C LYS A 37 -12.49 -18.11 -3.91
N GLY A 38 -13.20 -17.95 -5.03
CA GLY A 38 -14.66 -17.77 -5.03
C GLY A 38 -15.15 -16.34 -5.08
N ILE A 39 -14.26 -15.36 -5.13
CA ILE A 39 -14.65 -13.95 -5.27
C ILE A 39 -14.66 -13.60 -6.75
N LYS A 40 -15.84 -13.56 -7.36
CA LYS A 40 -15.98 -13.37 -8.81
C LYS A 40 -16.29 -11.95 -9.24
N ALA A 41 -16.85 -11.13 -8.37
CA ALA A 41 -17.26 -9.76 -8.71
C ALA A 41 -16.11 -8.78 -8.51
N PRO A 42 -15.60 -8.12 -9.59
CA PRO A 42 -14.49 -7.16 -9.45
C PRO A 42 -14.79 -6.03 -8.48
N LEU A 43 -16.03 -5.56 -8.41
CA LEU A 43 -16.41 -4.49 -7.49
C LEU A 43 -16.17 -4.89 -6.03
N GLN A 44 -16.45 -6.13 -5.66
CA GLN A 44 -16.19 -6.63 -4.32
C GLN A 44 -14.70 -6.61 -3.99
N VAL A 45 -13.85 -6.94 -4.98
CA VAL A 45 -12.41 -6.92 -4.82
C VAL A 45 -11.92 -5.50 -4.60
N TYR A 46 -12.35 -4.56 -5.43
CA TYR A 46 -11.93 -3.15 -5.29
C TYR A 46 -12.40 -2.53 -3.97
N ARG A 47 -13.60 -2.85 -3.52
CA ARG A 47 -14.09 -2.37 -2.22
C ARG A 47 -13.25 -2.91 -1.07
N ALA A 48 -12.87 -4.17 -1.13
CA ALA A 48 -12.02 -4.80 -0.12
C ALA A 48 -10.62 -4.17 -0.14
N LEU A 49 -10.05 -3.94 -1.32
CA LEU A 49 -8.75 -3.28 -1.45
C LEU A 49 -8.78 -1.87 -0.88
N ASP A 50 -9.80 -1.10 -1.19
CA ASP A 50 -9.95 0.27 -0.67
C ASP A 50 -10.01 0.27 0.86
N LYS A 51 -10.75 -0.67 1.44
CA LYS A 51 -10.86 -0.79 2.89
C LYS A 51 -9.54 -1.17 3.53
N LEU A 52 -8.81 -2.12 2.92
CA LEU A 52 -7.50 -2.54 3.41
C LEU A 52 -6.47 -1.38 3.37
N VAL A 53 -6.54 -0.54 2.33
CA VAL A 53 -5.70 0.66 2.25
C VAL A 53 -6.10 1.65 3.35
N GLU A 54 -7.38 1.88 3.53
CA GLU A 54 -7.90 2.81 4.53
C GLU A 54 -7.43 2.46 5.94
N ILE A 55 -7.44 1.18 6.30
CA ILE A 55 -7.01 0.74 7.64
C ILE A 55 -5.51 0.51 7.76
N GLY A 56 -4.74 0.73 6.70
CA GLY A 56 -3.29 0.64 6.72
C GLY A 56 -2.70 -0.76 6.62
N LYS A 57 -3.50 -1.75 6.23
CA LYS A 57 -3.00 -3.13 6.07
C LYS A 57 -2.20 -3.32 4.79
N ILE A 58 -2.56 -2.60 3.74
CA ILE A 58 -1.85 -2.60 2.48
C ILE A 58 -1.65 -1.16 2.02
N HIS A 59 -0.73 -0.97 1.08
CA HIS A 59 -0.48 0.31 0.45
C HIS A 59 -0.67 0.18 -1.06
N LYS A 60 -1.20 1.23 -1.67
CA LYS A 60 -1.33 1.27 -3.12
C LYS A 60 -0.14 1.99 -3.74
N ILE A 61 0.46 1.36 -4.75
CA ILE A 61 1.51 1.95 -5.57
C ILE A 61 0.83 2.52 -6.82
N GLU A 62 0.54 3.80 -6.79
CA GLU A 62 -0.28 4.46 -7.82
C GLU A 62 0.32 4.33 -9.22
N SER A 63 1.64 4.55 -9.34
CA SER A 63 2.33 4.51 -10.63
C SER A 63 2.31 3.13 -11.29
N ARG A 64 2.10 2.07 -10.51
CA ARG A 64 2.12 0.69 -11.01
C ARG A 64 0.75 0.03 -10.97
N ASN A 65 -0.27 0.72 -10.47
CA ASN A 65 -1.58 0.14 -10.19
C ASN A 65 -1.45 -1.19 -9.46
N ALA A 66 -0.66 -1.19 -8.39
CA ALA A 66 -0.31 -2.36 -7.62
C ALA A 66 -0.52 -2.11 -6.14
N PHE A 67 -0.55 -3.20 -5.36
CA PHE A 67 -0.73 -3.15 -3.92
C PHE A 67 0.36 -3.96 -3.25
N ILE A 68 0.82 -3.49 -2.09
CA ILE A 68 1.84 -4.17 -1.29
C ILE A 68 1.36 -4.21 0.16
N ALA A 69 1.61 -5.35 0.83
CA ALA A 69 1.29 -5.48 2.25
C ALA A 69 2.17 -4.55 3.07
N CYS A 70 1.61 -3.95 4.12
CA CYS A 70 2.36 -3.09 5.02
C CYS A 70 3.48 -3.88 5.71
N GLN A 71 4.71 -3.36 5.63
CA GLN A 71 5.88 -3.99 6.23
C GLN A 71 6.30 -3.32 7.53
N ASN A 72 5.62 -2.22 7.90
CA ASN A 72 5.99 -1.40 9.04
C ASN A 72 4.84 -1.41 10.04
N SER A 73 5.14 -1.67 11.31
CA SER A 73 4.15 -1.68 12.39
C SER A 73 3.44 -0.34 12.59
N SER A 74 4.01 0.75 12.08
CA SER A 74 3.44 2.09 12.19
C SER A 74 2.51 2.47 11.03
N CYS A 75 2.25 1.59 10.09
CA CYS A 75 1.42 1.88 8.91
C CYS A 75 0.02 2.37 9.25
N GLN A 76 -0.54 1.87 10.34
CA GLN A 76 -1.89 2.24 10.78
C GLN A 76 -1.97 3.64 11.36
N ILE A 77 -0.84 4.19 11.78
CA ILE A 77 -0.75 5.48 12.47
C ILE A 77 -0.26 6.58 11.53
N SER A 78 0.60 6.22 10.59
CA SER A 78 1.21 7.20 9.68
C SER A 78 0.27 7.59 8.56
N LYS A 79 0.07 8.89 8.39
CA LYS A 79 -0.66 9.46 7.26
C LYS A 79 0.21 9.61 6.03
N ALA A 80 1.53 9.45 6.19
CA ALA A 80 2.51 9.61 5.12
C ALA A 80 3.00 8.25 4.67
N THR A 81 2.96 8.01 3.37
CA THR A 81 3.54 6.82 2.76
C THR A 81 4.57 7.25 1.72
N ALA A 82 5.74 6.61 1.76
CA ALA A 82 6.81 6.87 0.81
C ALA A 82 7.43 5.55 0.38
N PHE A 83 7.65 5.38 -0.92
CA PHE A 83 8.15 4.15 -1.49
C PHE A 83 9.33 4.40 -2.41
N SER A 84 10.29 3.49 -2.39
CA SER A 84 11.35 3.37 -3.39
C SER A 84 10.94 2.33 -4.42
N ILE A 85 10.97 2.70 -5.70
CA ILE A 85 10.58 1.81 -6.79
C ILE A 85 11.76 1.67 -7.74
N CYS A 86 12.22 0.44 -7.95
CA CYS A 86 13.26 0.17 -8.95
C CYS A 86 12.63 0.13 -10.34
N GLU A 87 13.12 0.96 -11.24
CA GLU A 87 12.60 1.05 -12.61
C GLU A 87 12.99 -0.16 -13.47
N SER A 88 13.99 -0.93 -13.04
CA SER A 88 14.46 -2.09 -13.78
C SER A 88 13.76 -3.38 -13.35
N CYS A 89 13.82 -3.74 -12.06
CA CYS A 89 13.25 -4.99 -11.56
C CYS A 89 11.88 -4.83 -10.91
N GLU A 90 11.36 -3.60 -10.84
CA GLU A 90 10.06 -3.26 -10.25
C GLU A 90 9.94 -3.56 -8.75
N ASN A 91 11.06 -3.82 -8.07
CA ASN A 91 11.06 -4.03 -6.63
C ASN A 91 10.63 -2.75 -5.90
N VAL A 92 9.78 -2.90 -4.90
CA VAL A 92 9.25 -1.78 -4.12
C VAL A 92 9.60 -1.98 -2.65
N SER A 93 10.12 -0.92 -2.03
CA SER A 93 10.40 -0.89 -0.60
C SER A 93 9.75 0.32 0.02
N GLU A 94 9.19 0.14 1.21
CA GLU A 94 8.68 1.26 1.99
C GLU A 94 9.84 2.03 2.62
N ILE A 95 9.81 3.35 2.50
CA ILE A 95 10.86 4.21 3.05
C ILE A 95 10.52 4.52 4.50
N SER A 96 11.39 4.09 5.42
CA SER A 96 11.32 4.42 6.85
C SER A 96 12.40 5.43 7.17
N ASN A 97 12.10 6.72 6.97
CA ASN A 97 13.03 7.81 7.26
C ASN A 97 12.36 8.81 8.18
N SER A 98 12.87 8.91 9.41
CA SER A 98 12.27 9.76 10.43
C SER A 98 12.31 11.24 10.08
N LYS A 99 13.37 11.70 9.40
CA LYS A 99 13.50 13.09 8.97
C LYS A 99 12.47 13.43 7.92
N LEU A 100 12.27 12.53 6.96
CA LEU A 100 11.27 12.71 5.91
C LEU A 100 9.86 12.71 6.49
N SER A 101 9.56 11.75 7.38
CA SER A 101 8.26 11.66 8.03
C SER A 101 7.95 12.92 8.85
N LYS A 102 8.94 13.42 9.58
CA LYS A 102 8.80 14.63 10.38
C LYS A 102 8.56 15.86 9.50
N TYR A 103 9.32 15.97 8.41
CA TYR A 103 9.16 17.07 7.46
C TYR A 103 7.76 17.06 6.84
N LEU A 104 7.29 15.90 6.42
CA LEU A 104 5.98 15.76 5.80
C LEU A 104 4.82 16.02 6.77
N SER A 105 4.97 15.64 8.04
CA SER A 105 3.93 15.87 9.04
C SER A 105 3.69 17.36 9.30
N ASN A 106 4.73 18.19 9.09
CA ASN A 106 4.66 19.63 9.30
C ASN A 106 4.63 20.41 7.98
N PHE A 107 4.43 19.70 6.87
CA PHE A 107 4.48 20.34 5.56
C PHE A 107 3.32 21.30 5.34
N SER A 108 3.64 22.48 4.87
CA SER A 108 2.65 23.46 4.42
C SER A 108 3.23 24.23 3.24
N ASP A 109 2.35 24.74 2.40
CA ASP A 109 2.73 25.57 1.27
C ASP A 109 1.86 26.82 1.21
N ASN A 110 2.00 27.59 0.14
CA ASN A 110 1.30 28.86 -0.03
C ASN A 110 -0.14 28.72 -0.52
N SER A 111 -0.63 27.49 -0.73
CA SER A 111 -1.98 27.25 -1.23
C SER A 111 -3.07 27.42 -0.17
N GLY A 112 -2.71 27.41 1.11
CA GLY A 112 -3.67 27.44 2.20
C GLY A 112 -4.36 26.09 2.44
N MET A 113 -3.98 25.07 1.70
CA MET A 113 -4.58 23.73 1.81
C MET A 113 -4.03 23.01 3.04
N LYS A 114 -4.92 22.33 3.75
CA LYS A 114 -4.55 21.44 4.86
C LYS A 114 -4.52 20.01 4.35
N TYR A 115 -3.34 19.40 4.45
CA TYR A 115 -3.13 18.05 3.90
C TYR A 115 -3.46 17.00 4.96
N SER A 116 -4.29 16.02 4.59
CA SER A 116 -4.68 14.94 5.49
C SER A 116 -3.82 13.69 5.32
N LYS A 117 -3.21 13.51 4.16
CA LYS A 117 -2.36 12.35 3.88
C LYS A 117 -1.39 12.66 2.75
N TYR A 118 -0.32 11.86 2.68
CA TYR A 118 0.72 11.97 1.66
C TYR A 118 1.00 10.62 1.04
N ASN A 119 1.32 10.64 -0.25
CA ASN A 119 1.75 9.44 -0.96
C ASN A 119 2.90 9.83 -1.88
N LEU A 120 4.11 9.34 -1.57
CA LEU A 120 5.32 9.67 -2.32
C LEU A 120 5.92 8.42 -2.93
N GLU A 121 6.35 8.53 -4.17
CA GLU A 121 7.02 7.45 -4.88
C GLU A 121 8.32 7.98 -5.46
N PHE A 122 9.43 7.32 -5.12
CA PHE A 122 10.76 7.64 -5.61
C PHE A 122 11.22 6.57 -6.58
N PHE A 123 11.67 6.98 -7.74
CA PHE A 123 12.05 6.06 -8.83
C PHE A 123 13.56 6.09 -9.02
N GLY A 124 14.17 4.93 -9.18
CA GLY A 124 15.60 4.80 -9.36
C GLY A 124 15.99 3.37 -9.67
N LEU A 125 17.24 3.05 -9.44
CA LEU A 125 17.76 1.68 -9.61
C LEU A 125 18.19 1.12 -8.26
N CYS A 126 17.79 -0.11 -7.96
CA CYS A 126 18.22 -0.77 -6.74
C CYS A 126 19.69 -1.23 -6.83
N LYS A 127 20.25 -1.67 -5.69
CA LYS A 127 21.65 -2.12 -5.62
C LYS A 127 22.01 -3.20 -6.63
N LYS A 128 21.04 -4.05 -6.96
CA LYS A 128 21.27 -5.19 -7.86
C LYS A 128 21.12 -4.81 -9.34
N CYS A 129 20.58 -3.67 -9.61
CA CYS A 129 20.39 -3.16 -10.96
C CYS A 129 21.33 -2.00 -11.24
#